data_e0eaaa03d83e1bfcfea4560197ca513d
#
_entry.id   e0eaaa03d83e1bfcfea4560197ca513d
#
_cell.length_a   1.000
_cell.length_b   1.000
_cell.length_c   1.000
_cell.angle_alpha   90.00
_cell.angle_beta   90.00
_cell.angle_gamma   90.00
#
_symmetry.space_group_name_H-M   'P 1'
#
loop_
_entity.id
_entity.type
_entity.pdbx_description
1 polymer ?
#
loop_
_entity_poly.entity_id
_entity_poly.type
_entity_poly.pdbx_seq_one_letter_code
_entity_poly.pdbx_strand_id
1 'polypeptide(L)'
;MTGLPGFLREGFLPLGAFYAGFELEGLAAGIIASALASVLIYVYERRAGRDALLVRISLGFVAVQSIVGLAAHSATVYLAQPVLIAAAWGLAFLVSVAIGRPLAGTLACAWYPFPRWLKESADFRRVYGVESVVWGAYFLARSGLRLGVLLHGGVGSFLLVTFVTGTPAMLLLLAWSVRYSIRRLADVEPPA
;
A
#
# COMPACT_ATOMS: atom_id res chain seq x y z
N MET A 1 14.49 -11.83 -10.89
CA MET A 1 13.43 -11.09 -11.59
C MET A 1 12.06 -11.78 -11.45
N THR A 2 11.54 -11.93 -10.23
CA THR A 2 10.28 -12.67 -9.92
C THR A 2 9.28 -11.85 -9.11
N GLY A 3 9.45 -10.51 -9.03
CA GLY A 3 8.64 -9.67 -8.14
C GLY A 3 7.23 -9.33 -8.63
N LEU A 4 7.01 -9.12 -9.93
CA LEU A 4 5.71 -8.70 -10.46
C LEU A 4 4.61 -9.77 -10.34
N PRO A 5 4.84 -11.05 -10.70
CA PRO A 5 3.82 -12.10 -10.56
C PRO A 5 3.45 -12.39 -9.11
N GLY A 6 4.42 -12.30 -8.19
CA GLY A 6 4.18 -12.50 -6.75
C GLY A 6 3.31 -11.41 -6.15
N PHE A 7 3.63 -10.15 -6.41
CA PHE A 7 2.88 -9.00 -5.90
C PHE A 7 1.43 -8.97 -6.39
N LEU A 8 1.18 -9.27 -7.67
CA LEU A 8 -0.18 -9.38 -8.22
C LEU A 8 -0.95 -10.51 -7.54
N ARG A 9 -0.34 -11.67 -7.36
CA ARG A 9 -0.97 -12.81 -6.68
C ARG A 9 -1.30 -12.50 -5.22
N GLU A 10 -0.37 -11.92 -4.48
CA GLU A 10 -0.52 -11.62 -3.05
C GLU A 10 -1.57 -10.53 -2.79
N GLY A 11 -1.68 -9.55 -3.68
CA GLY A 11 -2.62 -8.44 -3.54
C GLY A 11 -4.03 -8.73 -4.05
N PHE A 12 -4.16 -9.45 -5.17
CA PHE A 12 -5.45 -9.58 -5.86
C PHE A 12 -6.14 -10.92 -5.66
N LEU A 13 -5.41 -11.99 -5.38
CA LEU A 13 -6.02 -13.31 -5.22
C LEU A 13 -6.93 -13.39 -3.99
N PRO A 14 -6.57 -12.85 -2.80
CA PRO A 14 -7.49 -12.78 -1.67
C PRO A 14 -8.70 -11.90 -1.93
N LEU A 15 -8.53 -10.80 -2.68
CA LEU A 15 -9.62 -9.89 -3.01
C LEU A 15 -10.60 -10.53 -4.01
N GLY A 16 -10.09 -11.25 -5.01
CA GLY A 16 -10.91 -12.03 -5.95
C GLY A 16 -11.65 -13.17 -5.25
N ALA A 17 -10.99 -13.87 -4.33
CA ALA A 17 -11.61 -14.91 -3.52
C ALA A 17 -12.71 -14.34 -2.61
N PHE A 18 -12.48 -13.16 -2.00
CA PHE A 18 -13.53 -12.45 -1.28
C PHE A 18 -14.75 -12.18 -2.15
N TYR A 19 -14.55 -11.61 -3.33
CA TYR A 19 -15.65 -11.28 -4.24
C TYR A 19 -16.43 -12.51 -4.65
N ALA A 20 -15.76 -13.58 -5.06
CA ALA A 20 -16.41 -14.82 -5.46
C ALA A 20 -17.23 -15.43 -4.31
N GLY A 21 -16.66 -15.51 -3.11
CA GLY A 21 -17.39 -16.02 -1.93
C GLY A 21 -18.56 -15.13 -1.52
N PHE A 22 -18.37 -13.80 -1.62
CA PHE A 22 -19.41 -12.83 -1.30
C PHE A 22 -20.63 -12.91 -2.25
N GLU A 23 -20.39 -13.06 -3.55
CA GLU A 23 -21.46 -13.20 -4.55
C GLU A 23 -22.20 -14.54 -4.43
N LEU A 24 -21.52 -15.61 -4.01
CA LEU A 24 -22.10 -16.95 -3.92
C LEU A 24 -22.90 -17.17 -2.64
N GLU A 25 -22.36 -16.81 -1.48
CA GLU A 25 -22.91 -17.17 -0.16
C GLU A 25 -22.84 -16.01 0.85
N GLY A 26 -22.55 -14.79 0.39
CA GLY A 26 -22.57 -13.58 1.20
C GLY A 26 -21.28 -13.31 1.99
N LEU A 27 -21.40 -12.38 2.96
CA LEU A 27 -20.25 -11.79 3.66
C LEU A 27 -19.32 -12.81 4.35
N ALA A 28 -19.88 -13.74 5.08
CA ALA A 28 -19.09 -14.72 5.83
C ALA A 28 -18.26 -15.61 4.90
N ALA A 29 -18.86 -16.08 3.80
CA ALA A 29 -18.18 -16.88 2.79
C ALA A 29 -17.08 -16.08 2.09
N GLY A 30 -17.34 -14.81 1.76
CA GLY A 30 -16.32 -13.91 1.18
C GLY A 30 -15.11 -13.74 2.10
N ILE A 31 -15.35 -13.46 3.39
CA ILE A 31 -14.27 -13.31 4.37
C ILE A 31 -13.48 -14.61 4.54
N ILE A 32 -14.15 -15.75 4.67
CA ILE A 32 -13.51 -17.06 4.80
C ILE A 32 -12.68 -17.39 3.56
N ALA A 33 -13.24 -17.19 2.35
CA ALA A 33 -12.53 -17.43 1.09
C ALA A 33 -11.27 -16.57 0.98
N SER A 34 -11.35 -15.29 1.33
CA SER A 34 -10.20 -14.38 1.35
C SER A 34 -9.12 -14.81 2.36
N ALA A 35 -9.54 -15.22 3.56
CA ALA A 35 -8.62 -15.70 4.59
C ALA A 35 -7.92 -17.01 4.16
N LEU A 36 -8.67 -17.96 3.59
CA LEU A 36 -8.12 -19.21 3.06
C LEU A 36 -7.12 -18.96 1.92
N ALA A 37 -7.44 -18.06 0.98
CA ALA A 37 -6.52 -17.66 -0.08
C ALA A 37 -5.23 -17.08 0.50
N SER A 38 -5.31 -16.22 1.51
CA SER A 38 -4.15 -15.64 2.20
C SER A 38 -3.29 -16.70 2.89
N VAL A 39 -3.92 -17.67 3.56
CA VAL A 39 -3.20 -18.81 4.20
C VAL A 39 -2.51 -19.68 3.15
N LEU A 40 -3.17 -19.97 2.02
CA LEU A 40 -2.59 -20.76 0.94
C LEU A 40 -1.37 -20.05 0.33
N ILE A 41 -1.46 -18.74 0.10
CA ILE A 41 -0.32 -17.93 -0.35
C ILE A 41 0.82 -18.02 0.68
N TYR A 42 0.51 -17.86 1.97
CA TYR A 42 1.51 -18.00 3.04
C TYR A 42 2.23 -19.35 3.01
N VAL A 43 1.49 -20.44 2.95
CA VAL A 43 2.07 -21.79 2.91
C VAL A 43 2.95 -21.97 1.68
N TYR A 44 2.51 -21.45 0.53
CA TYR A 44 3.28 -21.51 -0.70
C TYR A 44 4.60 -20.73 -0.60
N GLU A 45 4.54 -19.47 -0.12
CA GLU A 45 5.74 -18.62 0.04
C GLU A 45 6.73 -19.21 1.05
N ARG A 46 6.22 -19.75 2.16
CA ARG A 46 7.06 -20.42 3.16
C ARG A 46 7.74 -21.67 2.60
N ARG A 47 7.04 -22.46 1.79
CA ARG A 47 7.64 -23.64 1.13
C ARG A 47 8.68 -23.24 0.06
N ALA A 48 8.53 -22.04 -0.53
CA ALA A 48 9.49 -21.49 -1.47
C ALA A 48 10.74 -20.87 -0.79
N GLY A 49 10.89 -20.97 0.53
CA GLY A 49 12.05 -20.46 1.28
C GLY A 49 12.12 -18.95 1.43
N ARG A 50 11.01 -18.22 1.20
CA ARG A 50 10.96 -16.77 1.32
C ARG A 50 10.76 -16.33 2.76
N ASP A 51 11.25 -15.10 3.08
CA ASP A 51 11.27 -14.60 4.46
C ASP A 51 9.84 -14.50 5.04
N ALA A 52 9.62 -15.23 6.13
CA ALA A 52 8.30 -15.47 6.69
C ALA A 52 7.78 -14.28 7.53
N LEU A 53 8.60 -13.26 7.81
CA LEU A 53 8.21 -12.17 8.72
C LEU A 53 7.10 -11.30 8.12
N LEU A 54 7.29 -10.82 6.89
CA LEU A 54 6.30 -9.97 6.21
C LEU A 54 4.98 -10.71 6.01
N VAL A 55 5.06 -11.99 5.70
CA VAL A 55 3.88 -12.83 5.49
C VAL A 55 3.14 -13.10 6.80
N ARG A 56 3.83 -13.24 7.94
CA ARG A 56 3.21 -13.34 9.27
C ARG A 56 2.47 -12.05 9.64
N ILE A 57 3.08 -10.90 9.38
CA ILE A 57 2.46 -9.59 9.62
C ILE A 57 1.20 -9.45 8.75
N SER A 58 1.27 -9.81 7.48
CA SER A 58 0.12 -9.78 6.56
C SER A 58 -1.01 -10.71 7.01
N LEU A 59 -0.68 -11.93 7.47
CA LEU A 59 -1.67 -12.87 8.01
C LEU A 59 -2.33 -12.35 9.30
N GLY A 60 -1.54 -11.77 10.21
CA GLY A 60 -2.07 -11.12 11.41
C GLY A 60 -3.04 -10.00 11.04
N PHE A 61 -2.69 -9.20 10.05
CA PHE A 61 -3.57 -8.14 9.54
C PHE A 61 -4.87 -8.70 8.94
N VAL A 62 -4.80 -9.73 8.10
CA VAL A 62 -5.98 -10.41 7.54
C VAL A 62 -6.86 -11.01 8.63
N ALA A 63 -6.25 -11.61 9.67
CA ALA A 63 -7.00 -12.16 10.79
C ALA A 63 -7.79 -11.07 11.55
N VAL A 64 -7.14 -9.96 11.90
CA VAL A 64 -7.79 -8.81 12.55
C VAL A 64 -8.90 -8.25 11.68
N GLN A 65 -8.63 -8.04 10.39
CA GLN A 65 -9.60 -7.54 9.44
C GLN A 65 -10.83 -8.47 9.33
N SER A 66 -10.59 -9.77 9.30
CA SER A 66 -11.67 -10.79 9.24
C SER A 66 -12.53 -10.79 10.50
N ILE A 67 -11.90 -10.75 11.68
CA ILE A 67 -12.63 -10.68 12.96
C ILE A 67 -13.51 -9.44 13.02
N VAL A 68 -12.98 -8.27 12.68
CA VAL A 68 -13.73 -7.00 12.71
C VAL A 68 -14.87 -7.03 11.67
N GLY A 69 -14.62 -7.55 10.46
CA GLY A 69 -15.64 -7.65 9.42
C GLY A 69 -16.79 -8.58 9.80
N LEU A 70 -16.47 -9.74 10.39
CA LEU A 70 -17.47 -10.70 10.87
C LEU A 70 -18.25 -10.13 12.07
N ALA A 71 -17.58 -9.52 13.05
CA ALA A 71 -18.22 -8.94 14.22
C ALA A 71 -19.15 -7.78 13.84
N ALA A 72 -18.79 -6.97 12.85
CA ALA A 72 -19.61 -5.88 12.36
C ALA A 72 -20.74 -6.33 11.43
N HIS A 73 -20.77 -7.57 10.97
CA HIS A 73 -21.72 -8.11 9.98
C HIS A 73 -21.87 -7.21 8.74
N SER A 74 -20.79 -6.55 8.31
CA SER A 74 -20.81 -5.52 7.27
C SER A 74 -19.61 -5.64 6.32
N ALA A 75 -19.92 -5.89 5.04
CA ALA A 75 -18.92 -5.87 3.97
C ALA A 75 -18.26 -4.49 3.85
N THR A 76 -19.00 -3.41 4.08
CA THR A 76 -18.49 -2.04 4.07
C THR A 76 -17.43 -1.86 5.14
N VAL A 77 -17.64 -2.32 6.37
CA VAL A 77 -16.66 -2.24 7.46
C VAL A 77 -15.43 -3.07 7.13
N TYR A 78 -15.59 -4.28 6.61
CA TYR A 78 -14.48 -5.12 6.18
C TYR A 78 -13.60 -4.42 5.12
N LEU A 79 -14.22 -3.89 4.07
CA LEU A 79 -13.54 -3.25 2.95
C LEU A 79 -13.03 -1.83 3.26
N ALA A 80 -13.60 -1.15 4.27
CA ALA A 80 -13.15 0.16 4.69
C ALA A 80 -11.80 0.14 5.43
N GLN A 81 -11.47 -0.95 6.13
CA GLN A 81 -10.25 -1.02 6.94
C GLN A 81 -8.97 -0.73 6.14
N PRO A 82 -8.68 -1.38 4.99
CA PRO A 82 -7.50 -1.07 4.19
C PRO A 82 -7.54 0.34 3.58
N VAL A 83 -8.74 0.89 3.37
CA VAL A 83 -8.91 2.28 2.89
C VAL A 83 -8.49 3.27 3.96
N LEU A 84 -8.91 3.06 5.22
CA LEU A 84 -8.54 3.91 6.35
C LEU A 84 -7.03 3.85 6.64
N ILE A 85 -6.42 2.66 6.53
CA ILE A 85 -4.97 2.51 6.68
C ILE A 85 -4.22 3.25 5.59
N ALA A 86 -4.69 3.19 4.34
CA ALA A 86 -4.10 3.96 3.26
C ALA A 86 -4.24 5.48 3.50
N ALA A 87 -5.38 5.94 4.02
CA ALA A 87 -5.56 7.33 4.42
C ALA A 87 -4.60 7.74 5.54
N ALA A 88 -4.41 6.89 6.55
CA ALA A 88 -3.43 7.14 7.62
C ALA A 88 -2.00 7.25 7.09
N TRP A 89 -1.59 6.41 6.14
CA TRP A 89 -0.32 6.56 5.44
C TRP A 89 -0.23 7.89 4.70
N GLY A 90 -1.29 8.30 4.00
CA GLY A 90 -1.35 9.61 3.34
C GLY A 90 -1.11 10.77 4.31
N LEU A 91 -1.79 10.75 5.46
CA LEU A 91 -1.59 11.73 6.53
C LEU A 91 -0.16 11.67 7.09
N ALA A 92 0.38 10.48 7.33
CA ALA A 92 1.75 10.31 7.82
C ALA A 92 2.78 10.93 6.87
N PHE A 93 2.62 10.76 5.56
CA PHE A 93 3.47 11.42 4.56
C PHE A 93 3.39 12.95 4.66
N LEU A 94 2.19 13.53 4.75
CA LEU A 94 2.02 14.99 4.85
C LEU A 94 2.56 15.54 6.17
N VAL A 95 2.25 14.90 7.29
CA VAL A 95 2.76 15.28 8.62
C VAL A 95 4.28 15.21 8.66
N SER A 96 4.90 14.20 8.03
CA SER A 96 6.35 14.05 7.97
C SER A 96 7.05 15.26 7.34
N VAL A 97 6.39 15.89 6.35
CA VAL A 97 6.90 17.13 5.74
C VAL A 97 6.77 18.31 6.71
N ALA A 98 5.63 18.43 7.38
CA ALA A 98 5.38 19.51 8.34
C ALA A 98 6.39 19.50 9.52
N ILE A 99 6.82 18.31 9.96
CA ILE A 99 7.85 18.15 11.00
C ILE A 99 9.30 18.22 10.46
N GLY A 100 9.48 18.50 9.15
CA GLY A 100 10.80 18.64 8.53
C GLY A 100 11.58 17.33 8.31
N ARG A 101 10.92 16.17 8.43
CA ARG A 101 11.50 14.83 8.24
C ARG A 101 10.70 14.03 7.20
N PRO A 102 10.83 14.34 5.91
CA PRO A 102 10.02 13.76 4.85
C PRO A 102 10.13 12.23 4.82
N LEU A 103 9.00 11.55 4.92
CA LEU A 103 8.91 10.09 5.02
C LEU A 103 9.46 9.39 3.77
N ALA A 104 9.27 9.97 2.57
CA ALA A 104 9.85 9.45 1.34
C ALA A 104 11.37 9.36 1.41
N GLY A 105 12.04 10.37 2.00
CA GLY A 105 13.48 10.35 2.21
C GLY A 105 13.93 9.29 3.19
N THR A 106 13.18 9.10 4.28
CA THR A 106 13.44 8.02 5.26
C THR A 106 13.34 6.64 4.59
N LEU A 107 12.30 6.42 3.79
CA LEU A 107 12.12 5.17 3.05
C LEU A 107 13.21 4.99 1.98
N ALA A 108 13.56 6.03 1.24
CA ALA A 108 14.64 5.99 0.25
C ALA A 108 15.98 5.59 0.90
N CYS A 109 16.29 6.11 2.09
CA CYS A 109 17.49 5.75 2.85
C CYS A 109 17.50 4.28 3.32
N ALA A 110 16.36 3.64 3.47
CA ALA A 110 16.28 2.22 3.79
C ALA A 110 16.64 1.32 2.58
N TRP A 111 16.46 1.83 1.36
CA TRP A 111 16.71 1.10 0.12
C TRP A 111 18.06 1.43 -0.52
N TYR A 112 18.56 2.66 -0.31
CA TYR A 112 19.79 3.14 -0.92
C TYR A 112 20.69 3.82 0.12
N PRO A 113 21.99 3.47 0.20
CA PRO A 113 22.93 4.02 1.16
C PRO A 113 23.45 5.41 0.71
N PHE A 114 22.64 6.44 0.87
CA PHE A 114 23.06 7.82 0.58
C PHE A 114 24.19 8.28 1.50
N PRO A 115 25.16 9.08 0.99
CA PRO A 115 26.21 9.70 1.81
C PRO A 115 25.59 10.62 2.89
N ARG A 116 26.26 10.75 4.04
CA ARG A 116 25.76 11.58 5.15
C ARG A 116 25.55 13.03 4.76
N TRP A 117 26.53 13.62 4.06
CA TRP A 117 26.47 14.99 3.60
C TRP A 117 25.22 15.28 2.74
N LEU A 118 24.84 14.35 1.89
CA LEU A 118 23.65 14.49 1.05
C LEU A 118 22.36 14.41 1.88
N LYS A 119 22.26 13.45 2.82
CA LYS A 119 21.09 13.31 3.70
C LYS A 119 20.82 14.53 4.57
N GLU A 120 21.89 15.24 4.95
CA GLU A 120 21.82 16.44 5.78
C GLU A 120 21.59 17.72 4.96
N SER A 121 21.71 17.64 3.62
CA SER A 121 21.55 18.78 2.72
C SER A 121 20.10 19.32 2.68
N ALA A 122 19.97 20.61 2.38
CA ALA A 122 18.68 21.25 2.17
C ALA A 122 17.98 20.69 0.92
N ASP A 123 18.76 20.35 -0.11
CA ASP A 123 18.25 19.81 -1.38
C ASP A 123 17.62 18.44 -1.20
N PHE A 124 18.24 17.55 -0.42
CA PHE A 124 17.67 16.26 -0.07
C PHE A 124 16.30 16.42 0.61
N ARG A 125 16.23 17.27 1.63
CA ARG A 125 14.97 17.53 2.34
C ARG A 125 13.90 18.13 1.44
N ARG A 126 14.28 19.02 0.52
CA ARG A 126 13.35 19.65 -0.43
C ARG A 126 12.82 18.64 -1.45
N VAL A 127 13.70 17.83 -2.05
CA VAL A 127 13.32 16.82 -3.05
C VAL A 127 12.37 15.79 -2.43
N TYR A 128 12.76 15.18 -1.32
CA TYR A 128 11.93 14.19 -0.65
C TYR A 128 10.73 14.80 0.08
N GLY A 129 10.75 16.10 0.39
CA GLY A 129 9.59 16.85 0.83
C GLY A 129 8.51 16.88 -0.25
N VAL A 130 8.85 17.25 -1.48
CA VAL A 130 7.93 17.23 -2.62
C VAL A 130 7.40 15.81 -2.88
N GLU A 131 8.27 14.81 -2.88
CA GLU A 131 7.84 13.42 -3.04
C GLU A 131 6.86 12.99 -1.94
N SER A 132 7.14 13.33 -0.69
CA SER A 132 6.23 13.03 0.43
C SER A 132 4.87 13.69 0.27
N VAL A 133 4.80 14.94 -0.21
CA VAL A 133 3.53 15.60 -0.50
C VAL A 133 2.77 14.86 -1.61
N VAL A 134 3.43 14.49 -2.69
CA VAL A 134 2.80 13.79 -3.82
C VAL A 134 2.31 12.40 -3.40
N TRP A 135 3.11 11.64 -2.65
CA TRP A 135 2.69 10.35 -2.10
C TRP A 135 1.51 10.51 -1.13
N GLY A 136 1.56 11.50 -0.23
CA GLY A 136 0.47 11.81 0.69
C GLY A 136 -0.83 12.14 -0.03
N ALA A 137 -0.77 13.04 -1.02
CA ALA A 137 -1.91 13.41 -1.84
C ALA A 137 -2.49 12.20 -2.61
N TYR A 138 -1.63 11.35 -3.20
CA TYR A 138 -2.06 10.12 -3.86
C TYR A 138 -2.82 9.18 -2.91
N PHE A 139 -2.27 8.89 -1.73
CA PHE A 139 -2.92 8.00 -0.77
C PHE A 139 -4.27 8.56 -0.30
N LEU A 140 -4.37 9.86 -0.03
CA LEU A 140 -5.61 10.50 0.40
C LEU A 140 -6.64 10.53 -0.71
N ALA A 141 -6.26 10.94 -1.92
CA ALA A 141 -7.17 10.97 -3.07
C ALA A 141 -7.70 9.56 -3.40
N ARG A 142 -6.81 8.56 -3.41
CA ARG A 142 -7.18 7.16 -3.61
C ARG A 142 -8.13 6.66 -2.51
N SER A 143 -7.86 6.99 -1.25
CA SER A 143 -8.70 6.58 -0.12
C SER A 143 -10.07 7.24 -0.19
N GLY A 144 -10.14 8.54 -0.48
CA GLY A 144 -11.39 9.26 -0.66
C GLY A 144 -12.23 8.69 -1.81
N LEU A 145 -11.60 8.42 -2.97
CA LEU A 145 -12.28 7.81 -4.11
C LEU A 145 -12.83 6.42 -3.76
N ARG A 146 -12.02 5.56 -3.13
CA ARG A 146 -12.45 4.20 -2.72
C ARG A 146 -13.55 4.24 -1.69
N LEU A 147 -13.45 5.12 -0.70
CA LEU A 147 -14.50 5.28 0.30
C LEU A 147 -15.80 5.77 -0.34
N GLY A 148 -15.74 6.75 -1.23
CA GLY A 148 -16.91 7.23 -1.97
C GLY A 148 -17.58 6.11 -2.77
N VAL A 149 -16.82 5.31 -3.51
CA VAL A 149 -17.37 4.17 -4.25
C VAL A 149 -17.88 3.06 -3.33
N LEU A 150 -17.26 2.84 -2.18
CA LEU A 150 -17.71 1.86 -1.19
C LEU A 150 -19.07 2.24 -0.57
N LEU A 151 -19.29 3.53 -0.34
CA LEU A 151 -20.53 4.03 0.30
C LEU A 151 -21.70 4.18 -0.68
N HIS A 152 -21.45 4.48 -1.95
CA HIS A 152 -22.48 4.80 -2.94
C HIS A 152 -22.57 3.79 -4.09
N GLY A 153 -21.54 2.94 -4.25
CA GLY A 153 -21.45 1.90 -5.29
C GLY A 153 -21.57 0.50 -4.71
N GLY A 154 -21.56 -0.48 -5.60
CA GLY A 154 -21.52 -1.90 -5.20
C GLY A 154 -20.07 -2.38 -4.96
N VAL A 155 -19.96 -3.58 -4.37
CA VAL A 155 -18.68 -4.24 -4.12
C VAL A 155 -17.85 -4.40 -5.42
N GLY A 156 -18.49 -4.73 -6.54
CA GLY A 156 -17.83 -4.85 -7.84
C GLY A 156 -17.17 -3.54 -8.30
N SER A 157 -17.87 -2.40 -8.18
CA SER A 157 -17.31 -1.08 -8.51
C SER A 157 -16.15 -0.72 -7.60
N PHE A 158 -16.23 -1.04 -6.31
CA PHE A 158 -15.14 -0.87 -5.37
C PHE A 158 -13.89 -1.67 -5.77
N LEU A 159 -14.06 -2.92 -6.19
CA LEU A 159 -12.95 -3.78 -6.62
C LEU A 159 -12.29 -3.25 -7.89
N LEU A 160 -13.07 -2.80 -8.88
CA LEU A 160 -12.56 -2.20 -10.11
C LEU A 160 -11.72 -0.95 -9.80
N VAL A 161 -12.24 -0.02 -9.00
CA VAL A 161 -11.52 1.18 -8.58
C VAL A 161 -10.28 0.83 -7.76
N THR A 162 -10.36 -0.19 -6.91
CA THR A 162 -9.21 -0.70 -6.15
C THR A 162 -8.11 -1.22 -7.06
N PHE A 163 -8.45 -1.93 -8.13
CA PHE A 163 -7.49 -2.42 -9.10
C PHE A 163 -6.83 -1.26 -9.87
N VAL A 164 -7.63 -0.38 -10.47
CA VAL A 164 -7.13 0.71 -11.32
C VAL A 164 -6.27 1.71 -10.52
N THR A 165 -6.73 2.11 -9.33
CA THR A 165 -6.01 3.06 -8.46
C THR A 165 -4.94 2.40 -7.60
N GLY A 166 -4.79 1.08 -7.68
CA GLY A 166 -3.83 0.31 -6.90
C GLY A 166 -2.47 0.23 -7.57
N THR A 167 -2.10 -0.97 -7.96
CA THR A 167 -0.77 -1.31 -8.48
C THR A 167 -0.35 -0.48 -9.69
N PRO A 168 -1.18 -0.27 -10.75
CA PRO A 168 -0.73 0.50 -11.89
C PRO A 168 -0.36 1.94 -11.53
N ALA A 169 -1.24 2.62 -10.79
CA ALA A 169 -1.00 4.00 -10.39
C ALA A 169 0.20 4.13 -9.43
N MET A 170 0.34 3.18 -8.50
CA MET A 170 1.48 3.15 -7.57
C MET A 170 2.80 2.93 -8.28
N LEU A 171 2.87 2.05 -9.30
CA LEU A 171 4.07 1.82 -10.09
C LEU A 171 4.46 3.05 -10.92
N LEU A 172 3.49 3.74 -11.51
CA LEU A 172 3.72 5.00 -12.21
C LEU A 172 4.27 6.08 -11.27
N LEU A 173 3.68 6.19 -10.08
CA LEU A 173 4.15 7.14 -9.07
C LEU A 173 5.55 6.81 -8.57
N LEU A 174 5.86 5.53 -8.35
CA LEU A 174 7.20 5.08 -7.96
C LEU A 174 8.22 5.38 -9.06
N ALA A 175 7.90 5.09 -10.32
CA ALA A 175 8.78 5.41 -11.44
C ALA A 175 9.04 6.92 -11.57
N TRP A 176 7.98 7.74 -11.36
CA TRP A 176 8.12 9.19 -11.31
C TRP A 176 9.02 9.62 -10.14
N SER A 177 8.79 9.10 -8.94
CA SER A 177 9.56 9.43 -7.72
C SER A 177 11.06 9.16 -7.92
N VAL A 178 11.41 7.94 -8.37
CA VAL A 178 12.81 7.58 -8.66
C VAL A 178 13.42 8.49 -9.73
N ARG A 179 12.69 8.78 -10.82
CA ARG A 179 13.19 9.65 -11.88
C ARG A 179 13.35 11.10 -11.41
N TYR A 180 12.43 11.57 -10.57
CA TYR A 180 12.47 12.92 -10.00
C TYR A 180 13.65 13.10 -9.07
N SER A 181 13.85 12.18 -8.10
CA SER A 181 14.98 12.27 -7.16
C SER A 181 16.33 12.16 -7.87
N ILE A 182 16.50 11.21 -8.81
CA ILE A 182 17.73 11.09 -9.58
C ILE A 182 18.07 12.41 -10.31
N ARG A 183 17.10 12.99 -11.01
CA ARG A 183 17.32 14.23 -11.75
C ARG A 183 17.63 15.43 -10.86
N ARG A 184 17.04 15.51 -9.68
CA ARG A 184 17.20 16.65 -8.77
C ARG A 184 18.43 16.56 -7.89
N LEU A 185 18.91 15.34 -7.64
CA LEU A 185 20.08 15.11 -6.79
C LEU A 185 21.36 14.85 -7.59
N ALA A 186 21.28 14.67 -8.92
CA ALA A 186 22.45 14.43 -9.76
C ALA A 186 23.44 15.60 -9.75
N ASP A 187 22.96 16.83 -9.61
CA ASP A 187 23.76 18.05 -9.70
C ASP A 187 24.19 18.60 -8.32
N VAL A 188 23.91 17.86 -7.26
CA VAL A 188 24.27 18.28 -5.89
C VAL A 188 25.70 17.85 -5.59
N GLU A 189 26.59 18.84 -5.52
CA GLU A 189 28.01 18.62 -5.23
C GLU A 189 28.28 18.41 -3.74
N PRO A 190 29.28 17.58 -3.37
CA PRO A 190 29.71 17.46 -1.98
C PRO A 190 30.28 18.80 -1.49
N PRO A 191 30.09 19.15 -0.21
CA PRO A 191 30.70 20.33 0.38
C PRO A 191 32.24 20.24 0.30
N ALA A 192 32.86 21.38 -0.03
CA ALA A 192 34.34 21.50 -0.15
C ALA A 192 35.02 21.24 1.20
#